data_c68a0cc6a03b1beec5d79e953d882b95
#
_entry.id   c68a0cc6a03b1beec5d79e953d882b95
#
_cell.length_a   1.000
_cell.length_b   1.000
_cell.length_c   1.000
_cell.angle_alpha   90.00
_cell.angle_beta   90.00
_cell.angle_gamma   90.00
#
_symmetry.space_group_name_H-M   'P 1'
#
loop_
_entity.id
_entity.type
_entity.pdbx_description
1 polymer ?
#
loop_
_entity_poly.entity_id
_entity_poly.type
_entity_poly.pdbx_seq_one_letter_code
_entity_poly.pdbx_strand_id
1 'polypeptide(L)'
;MAFGRSSRVKQRPVEPVTLKILVAGGFGVGKTTAVGSVSEIRPLRTEERLSEAGRPVDDLEGVESKTTTTVAMDFGRITLREDLVLYLFGTPGQDRFWFLWDELAQGSLGAVVLADTRRLEDCFAAVDYFERRRIPFTVAVNSFEG
;
A
#
# COMPACT_ATOMS: atom_id res chain seq x y z
N MET A 1 46.80 34.06 10.52
CA MET A 1 46.70 32.64 10.22
C MET A 1 45.26 32.23 10.22
N ALA A 2 44.75 31.91 9.07
CA ALA A 2 43.34 31.51 8.93
C ALA A 2 43.19 30.05 9.21
N PHE A 3 42.88 29.70 10.41
CA PHE A 3 42.52 28.32 10.77
C PHE A 3 41.04 28.04 10.59
N GLY A 4 40.37 28.84 9.81
CA GLY A 4 38.94 28.84 9.87
C GLY A 4 38.25 28.28 8.64
N ARG A 5 38.88 27.53 7.82
CA ARG A 5 38.08 26.77 6.87
C ARG A 5 37.69 25.44 7.51
N SER A 6 36.70 25.55 8.37
CA SER A 6 35.84 24.39 8.50
C SER A 6 35.37 24.10 7.07
N SER A 7 35.97 23.13 6.46
CA SER A 7 35.36 22.48 5.35
C SER A 7 34.05 21.92 5.90
N ARG A 8 33.00 22.74 5.90
CA ARG A 8 31.66 22.21 5.94
C ARG A 8 31.57 21.37 4.68
N VAL A 9 31.97 20.11 4.81
CA VAL A 9 31.55 19.10 3.88
C VAL A 9 30.05 19.32 3.82
N LYS A 10 29.57 19.85 2.71
CA LYS A 10 28.15 19.87 2.44
C LYS A 10 27.74 18.43 2.53
N GLN A 11 27.23 18.04 3.70
CA GLN A 11 26.62 16.74 3.85
C GLN A 11 25.57 16.70 2.76
N ARG A 12 25.78 15.85 1.77
CA ARG A 12 24.74 15.56 0.80
C ARG A 12 23.53 15.15 1.61
N PRO A 13 22.36 15.79 1.38
CA PRO A 13 21.16 15.32 2.04
C PRO A 13 21.07 13.80 1.82
N VAL A 14 21.01 13.06 2.92
CA VAL A 14 20.85 11.61 2.85
C VAL A 14 19.50 11.37 2.21
N GLU A 15 19.50 10.89 0.97
CA GLU A 15 18.26 10.44 0.36
C GLU A 15 17.78 9.21 1.10
N PRO A 16 16.59 9.23 1.71
CA PRO A 16 16.10 8.10 2.46
C PRO A 16 15.86 6.91 1.53
N VAL A 17 16.24 5.74 1.98
CA VAL A 17 15.83 4.49 1.34
C VAL A 17 14.34 4.30 1.61
N THR A 18 13.58 4.05 0.57
CA THR A 18 12.14 3.82 0.66
C THR A 18 11.83 2.34 0.54
N LEU A 19 11.05 1.84 1.47
CA LEU A 19 10.54 0.48 1.47
C LEU A 19 9.04 0.52 1.23
N LYS A 20 8.53 -0.46 0.53
CA LYS A 20 7.11 -0.60 0.23
C LYS A 20 6.58 -1.88 0.85
N ILE A 21 5.51 -1.75 1.64
CA ILE A 21 4.78 -2.87 2.23
C ILE A 21 3.32 -2.78 1.81
N LEU A 22 2.76 -3.91 1.43
CA LEU A 22 1.34 -4.03 1.13
C LEU A 22 0.57 -4.42 2.39
N VAL A 23 -0.61 -3.86 2.54
CA VAL A 23 -1.59 -4.28 3.56
C VAL A 23 -2.77 -4.88 2.82
N ALA A 24 -2.92 -6.17 2.93
CA ALA A 24 -3.92 -6.94 2.19
C ALA A 24 -4.93 -7.57 3.16
N GLY A 25 -6.02 -8.06 2.63
CA GLY A 25 -7.08 -8.71 3.38
C GLY A 25 -8.43 -8.53 2.71
N GLY A 26 -9.44 -9.21 3.22
CA GLY A 26 -10.79 -9.14 2.69
C GLY A 26 -11.44 -7.76 2.84
N PHE A 27 -12.54 -7.57 2.16
CA PHE A 27 -13.32 -6.34 2.29
C PHE A 27 -13.82 -6.16 3.73
N GLY A 28 -13.60 -4.97 4.28
CA GLY A 28 -14.05 -4.65 5.65
C GLY A 28 -13.20 -5.24 6.77
N VAL A 29 -12.04 -5.82 6.48
CA VAL A 29 -11.15 -6.39 7.51
C VAL A 29 -10.46 -5.34 8.37
N GLY A 30 -10.47 -4.07 7.95
CA GLY A 30 -9.85 -2.97 8.70
C GLY A 30 -8.52 -2.48 8.13
N LYS A 31 -8.27 -2.65 6.83
CA LYS A 31 -7.05 -2.16 6.18
C LYS A 31 -6.87 -0.65 6.32
N THR A 32 -7.92 0.11 6.09
CA THR A 32 -7.91 1.57 6.25
C THR A 32 -7.56 1.98 7.68
N THR A 33 -8.16 1.31 8.66
CA THR A 33 -7.88 1.55 10.08
C THR A 33 -6.45 1.17 10.44
N ALA A 34 -5.97 0.03 9.93
CA ALA A 34 -4.60 -0.42 10.18
C ALA A 34 -3.56 0.57 9.62
N VAL A 35 -3.73 0.99 8.39
CA VAL A 35 -2.84 1.99 7.77
C VAL A 35 -2.89 3.30 8.54
N GLY A 36 -4.09 3.76 8.89
CA GLY A 36 -4.28 5.01 9.63
C GLY A 36 -3.69 5.02 11.02
N SER A 37 -3.71 3.87 11.72
CA SER A 37 -3.22 3.79 13.09
C SER A 37 -1.69 3.81 13.20
N VAL A 38 -0.98 3.42 12.15
CA VAL A 38 0.50 3.39 12.16
C VAL A 38 1.12 4.50 11.32
N SER A 39 0.35 5.13 10.44
CA SER A 39 0.86 6.20 9.59
C SER A 39 1.14 7.48 10.37
N GLU A 40 2.31 8.08 10.17
CA GLU A 40 2.68 9.36 10.75
C GLU A 40 2.10 10.55 9.99
N ILE A 41 1.70 10.33 8.74
CA ILE A 41 0.98 11.30 7.95
C ILE A 41 -0.52 10.95 7.97
N ARG A 42 -1.36 11.95 7.72
CA ARG A 42 -2.77 11.67 7.48
C ARG A 42 -2.87 10.74 6.27
N PRO A 43 -3.47 9.56 6.40
CA PRO A 43 -3.53 8.63 5.29
C PRO A 43 -4.17 9.26 4.06
N LEU A 44 -3.51 9.11 2.93
CA LEU A 44 -4.06 9.53 1.66
C LEU A 44 -4.94 8.42 1.13
N ARG A 45 -6.16 8.75 0.80
CA ARG A 45 -7.05 7.86 0.10
C ARG A 45 -7.05 8.26 -1.36
N THR A 46 -6.40 7.46 -2.18
CA THR A 46 -6.36 7.69 -3.61
C THR A 46 -7.55 7.01 -4.27
N GLU A 47 -8.24 7.75 -5.13
CA GLU A 47 -9.31 7.22 -5.95
C GLU A 47 -8.83 7.19 -7.39
N GLU A 48 -8.86 6.02 -8.00
CA GLU A 48 -8.48 5.84 -9.38
C GLU A 48 -9.68 5.34 -10.18
N ARG A 49 -9.96 6.00 -11.29
CA ARG A 49 -11.00 5.56 -12.22
C ARG A 49 -10.43 4.52 -13.15
N LEU A 50 -11.09 3.39 -13.22
CA LEU A 50 -10.70 2.28 -14.05
C LEU A 50 -11.81 1.99 -15.07
N SER A 51 -11.42 1.61 -16.29
CA SER A 51 -12.32 1.02 -17.26
C SER A 51 -12.67 -0.41 -16.85
N GLU A 52 -13.75 -0.97 -17.37
CA GLU A 52 -14.12 -2.38 -17.14
C GLU A 52 -13.00 -3.35 -17.53
N ALA A 53 -12.12 -2.96 -18.42
CA ALA A 53 -10.96 -3.74 -18.82
C ALA A 53 -9.77 -3.59 -17.86
N GLY A 54 -9.91 -2.85 -16.75
CA GLY A 54 -8.86 -2.65 -15.78
C GLY A 54 -7.76 -1.68 -16.19
N ARG A 55 -7.99 -0.87 -17.20
CA ARG A 55 -7.02 0.15 -17.61
C ARG A 55 -7.31 1.48 -16.92
N PRO A 56 -6.26 2.22 -16.50
CA PRO A 56 -6.45 3.59 -16.05
C PRO A 56 -7.16 4.42 -17.12
N VAL A 57 -8.13 5.21 -16.66
CA VAL A 57 -8.88 6.10 -17.53
C VAL A 57 -8.08 7.39 -17.69
N ASP A 58 -7.06 7.35 -18.56
CA ASP A 58 -6.43 8.56 -19.05
C ASP A 58 -7.17 8.97 -20.34
N ASP A 59 -7.71 10.17 -20.34
CA ASP A 59 -8.32 10.75 -21.56
C ASP A 59 -9.51 9.99 -22.16
N LEU A 60 -10.57 9.85 -21.37
CA LEU A 60 -11.85 9.43 -21.94
C LEU A 60 -12.72 10.64 -22.37
N GLU A 61 -12.13 11.66 -22.96
CA GLU A 61 -12.92 12.69 -23.63
C GLU A 61 -13.77 12.05 -24.73
N GLY A 62 -15.06 11.91 -24.46
CA GLY A 62 -16.04 11.39 -25.41
C GLY A 62 -16.41 9.92 -25.27
N VAL A 63 -15.85 9.20 -24.31
CA VAL A 63 -16.34 7.86 -23.98
C VAL A 63 -17.33 7.96 -22.82
N GLU A 64 -18.53 7.45 -23.04
CA GLU A 64 -19.55 7.43 -21.99
C GLU A 64 -19.06 6.74 -20.74
N SER A 65 -19.23 7.39 -19.59
CA SER A 65 -18.75 6.97 -18.26
C SER A 65 -19.37 5.65 -17.73
N LYS A 66 -20.14 4.92 -18.54
CA LYS A 66 -20.85 3.69 -18.16
C LYS A 66 -19.93 2.51 -17.88
N THR A 67 -18.64 2.60 -18.24
CA THR A 67 -17.67 1.52 -18.11
C THR A 67 -16.57 1.82 -17.10
N THR A 68 -16.73 2.87 -16.30
CA THR A 68 -15.71 3.27 -15.33
C THR A 68 -16.10 2.88 -13.91
N THR A 69 -15.15 2.35 -13.18
CA THR A 69 -15.25 2.04 -11.75
C THR A 69 -14.20 2.84 -10.99
N THR A 70 -14.59 3.38 -9.84
CA THR A 70 -13.65 4.04 -8.93
C THR A 70 -13.12 3.06 -7.91
N VAL A 71 -11.80 2.98 -7.78
CA VAL A 71 -11.12 2.18 -6.77
C VAL A 71 -10.47 3.10 -5.76
N ALA A 72 -10.78 2.90 -4.50
CA ALA A 72 -10.13 3.60 -3.40
C ALA A 72 -9.01 2.74 -2.82
N MET A 73 -7.83 3.33 -2.70
CA MET A 73 -6.66 2.70 -2.08
C MET A 73 -6.15 3.57 -0.95
N ASP A 74 -5.71 2.94 0.11
CA ASP A 74 -5.13 3.64 1.25
C ASP A 74 -3.61 3.73 1.11
N PHE A 75 -3.06 4.85 1.50
CA PHE A 75 -1.64 5.09 1.50
C PHE A 75 -1.22 5.70 2.83
N GLY A 76 -0.17 5.16 3.43
CA GLY A 76 0.41 5.67 4.66
C GLY A 76 1.93 5.68 4.61
N ARG A 77 2.52 6.38 5.57
CA ARG A 77 3.96 6.52 5.66
C ARG A 77 4.42 6.42 7.10
N ILE A 78 5.55 5.72 7.30
CA ILE A 78 6.24 5.64 8.60
C ILE A 78 7.72 5.93 8.35
N THR A 79 8.27 6.91 9.07
CA THR A 79 9.71 7.12 9.10
C THR A 79 10.30 6.22 10.19
N LEU A 80 11.04 5.20 9.80
CA LEU A 80 11.66 4.27 10.74
C LEU A 80 12.93 4.84 11.36
N ARG A 81 13.66 5.60 10.56
CA ARG A 81 14.83 6.37 10.95
C ARG A 81 15.12 7.41 9.87
N GLU A 82 16.06 8.31 10.12
CA GLU A 82 16.35 9.45 9.23
C GLU A 82 16.58 9.06 7.76
N ASP A 83 17.19 7.89 7.53
CA ASP A 83 17.52 7.38 6.21
C ASP A 83 16.62 6.24 5.73
N LEU A 84 15.53 5.94 6.43
CA LEU A 84 14.67 4.81 6.12
C LEU A 84 13.19 5.15 6.30
N VAL A 85 12.46 5.14 5.20
CA VAL A 85 11.02 5.43 5.16
C VAL A 85 10.26 4.22 4.64
N LEU A 86 9.18 3.89 5.32
CA LEU A 86 8.27 2.81 4.94
C LEU A 86 6.97 3.40 4.38
N TYR A 87 6.62 2.97 3.19
CA TYR A 87 5.32 3.26 2.58
C TYR A 87 4.39 2.06 2.71
N LEU A 88 3.16 2.32 3.14
CA LEU A 88 2.12 1.34 3.27
C LEU A 88 1.04 1.56 2.21
N PHE A 89 0.70 0.51 1.48
CA PHE A 89 -0.37 0.54 0.48
C PHE A 89 -1.43 -0.49 0.84
N GLY A 90 -2.64 -0.02 1.10
CA GLY A 90 -3.79 -0.91 1.28
C GLY A 90 -4.26 -1.42 -0.08
N THR A 91 -4.28 -2.74 -0.27
CA THR A 91 -4.79 -3.33 -1.50
C THR A 91 -6.32 -3.24 -1.55
N PRO A 92 -6.91 -3.14 -2.75
CA PRO A 92 -8.37 -3.24 -2.87
C PRO A 92 -8.86 -4.60 -2.39
N GLY A 93 -9.88 -4.61 -1.53
CA GLY A 93 -10.41 -5.84 -0.93
C GLY A 93 -11.44 -6.58 -1.75
N GLN A 94 -11.87 -6.03 -2.88
CA GLN A 94 -12.86 -6.66 -3.76
C GLN A 94 -12.19 -7.50 -4.84
N ASP A 95 -12.69 -8.69 -5.08
CA ASP A 95 -12.11 -9.65 -6.02
C ASP A 95 -11.95 -9.10 -7.44
N ARG A 96 -12.88 -8.24 -7.88
CA ARG A 96 -12.82 -7.62 -9.20
C ARG A 96 -11.60 -6.72 -9.43
N PHE A 97 -10.85 -6.40 -8.37
CA PHE A 97 -9.66 -5.54 -8.45
C PHE A 97 -8.34 -6.28 -8.36
N TRP A 98 -8.35 -7.59 -8.50
CA TRP A 98 -7.15 -8.43 -8.46
C TRP A 98 -6.05 -8.00 -9.42
N PHE A 99 -6.42 -7.48 -10.58
CA PHE A 99 -5.46 -7.01 -11.58
C PHE A 99 -4.58 -5.86 -11.08
N LEU A 100 -5.04 -5.07 -10.10
CA LEU A 100 -4.25 -4.00 -9.50
C LEU A 100 -3.17 -4.52 -8.55
N TRP A 101 -3.35 -5.72 -8.02
CA TRP A 101 -2.41 -6.28 -7.08
C TRP A 101 -1.03 -6.51 -7.69
N ASP A 102 -0.95 -6.87 -8.95
CA ASP A 102 0.31 -7.08 -9.64
C ASP A 102 1.12 -5.79 -9.76
N GLU A 103 0.46 -4.69 -10.05
CA GLU A 103 1.12 -3.37 -10.09
C GLU A 103 1.53 -2.92 -8.69
N LEU A 104 0.66 -3.08 -7.71
CA LEU A 104 0.98 -2.72 -6.33
C LEU A 104 2.10 -3.58 -5.75
N ALA A 105 2.19 -4.84 -6.14
CA ALA A 105 3.19 -5.77 -5.66
C ALA A 105 4.60 -5.49 -6.21
N GLN A 106 4.70 -4.78 -7.33
CA GLN A 106 6.00 -4.45 -7.91
C GLN A 106 6.84 -3.60 -6.95
N GLY A 107 8.05 -4.07 -6.67
CA GLY A 107 8.97 -3.38 -5.78
C GLY A 107 8.61 -3.46 -4.30
N SER A 108 7.58 -4.22 -3.92
CA SER A 108 7.25 -4.41 -2.50
C SER A 108 8.26 -5.32 -1.82
N LEU A 109 8.61 -4.96 -0.58
CA LEU A 109 9.47 -5.78 0.28
C LEU A 109 8.71 -6.98 0.85
N GLY A 110 7.43 -6.81 1.09
CA GLY A 110 6.57 -7.83 1.67
C GLY A 110 5.15 -7.32 1.88
N ALA A 111 4.37 -8.09 2.60
CA ALA A 111 2.97 -7.77 2.87
C ALA A 111 2.55 -8.16 4.28
N VAL A 112 1.56 -7.46 4.79
CA VAL A 112 0.80 -7.85 5.98
C VAL A 112 -0.59 -8.24 5.51
N VAL A 113 -1.00 -9.47 5.79
CA VAL A 113 -2.34 -9.97 5.48
C VAL A 113 -3.18 -9.89 6.74
N LEU A 114 -4.21 -9.05 6.71
CA LEU A 114 -5.17 -8.96 7.81
C LEU A 114 -6.20 -10.06 7.69
N ALA A 115 -6.33 -10.85 8.74
CA ALA A 115 -7.32 -11.90 8.84
C ALA A 115 -8.44 -11.46 9.78
N ASP A 116 -9.67 -11.58 9.32
CA ASP A 116 -10.88 -11.29 10.09
C ASP A 116 -11.35 -12.55 10.80
N THR A 117 -11.44 -12.51 12.12
CA THR A 117 -11.92 -13.66 12.91
C THR A 117 -13.34 -14.09 12.55
N ARG A 118 -14.13 -13.20 11.97
CA ARG A 118 -15.49 -13.48 11.52
C ARG A 118 -15.53 -14.20 10.16
N ARG A 119 -14.49 -14.07 9.36
CA ARG A 119 -14.39 -14.60 7.98
C ARG A 119 -12.94 -14.92 7.63
N LEU A 120 -12.38 -15.92 8.28
CA LEU A 120 -10.98 -16.29 8.06
C LEU A 120 -10.68 -16.64 6.61
N GLU A 121 -11.62 -17.25 5.92
CA GLU A 121 -11.47 -17.65 4.52
C GLU A 121 -11.19 -16.47 3.57
N ASP A 122 -11.60 -15.27 3.92
CA ASP A 122 -11.37 -14.09 3.08
C ASP A 122 -9.88 -13.74 2.95
N CYS A 123 -9.03 -14.18 3.88
CA CYS A 123 -7.60 -13.95 3.81
C CYS A 123 -6.86 -14.96 2.93
N PHE A 124 -7.47 -16.11 2.61
CA PHE A 124 -6.79 -17.20 1.90
C PHE A 124 -6.36 -16.80 0.49
N ALA A 125 -7.20 -16.04 -0.20
CA ALA A 125 -6.86 -15.55 -1.53
C ALA A 125 -5.63 -14.64 -1.53
N ALA A 126 -5.49 -13.79 -0.52
CA ALA A 126 -4.31 -12.93 -0.34
C ALA A 126 -3.05 -13.76 -0.03
N VAL A 127 -3.18 -14.73 0.87
CA VAL A 127 -2.08 -15.64 1.21
C VAL A 127 -1.61 -16.40 -0.04
N ASP A 128 -2.52 -17.01 -0.79
CA ASP A 128 -2.21 -17.69 -2.04
C ASP A 128 -1.48 -16.77 -3.04
N TYR A 129 -1.95 -15.54 -3.16
CA TYR A 129 -1.35 -14.56 -4.05
C TYR A 129 0.13 -14.34 -3.73
N PHE A 130 0.44 -14.09 -2.47
CA PHE A 130 1.82 -13.80 -2.04
C PHE A 130 2.70 -15.05 -2.08
N GLU A 131 2.16 -16.21 -1.73
CA GLU A 131 2.89 -17.48 -1.83
C GLU A 131 3.31 -17.80 -3.27
N ARG A 132 2.39 -17.68 -4.21
CA ARG A 132 2.66 -17.95 -5.62
C ARG A 132 3.72 -17.03 -6.21
N ARG A 133 3.78 -15.78 -5.74
CA ARG A 133 4.74 -14.79 -6.22
C ARG A 133 6.02 -14.72 -5.39
N ARG A 134 6.11 -15.55 -4.36
CA ARG A 134 7.25 -15.57 -3.43
C ARG A 134 7.51 -14.20 -2.80
N ILE A 135 6.46 -13.49 -2.49
CA ILE A 135 6.52 -12.24 -1.74
C ILE A 135 6.40 -12.60 -0.25
N PRO A 136 7.37 -12.22 0.59
CA PRO A 136 7.27 -12.45 2.02
C PRO A 136 6.04 -11.79 2.61
N PHE A 137 5.34 -12.47 3.52
CA PHE A 137 4.18 -11.90 4.19
C PHE A 137 4.06 -12.42 5.61
N THR A 138 3.35 -11.67 6.41
CA THR A 138 2.90 -12.09 7.74
C THR A 138 1.38 -11.95 7.82
N VAL A 139 0.76 -12.79 8.63
CA VAL A 139 -0.67 -12.71 8.89
C VAL A 139 -0.91 -12.07 10.24
N ALA A 140 -1.71 -11.03 10.26
CA ALA A 140 -2.15 -10.36 11.48
C ALA A 140 -3.65 -10.58 11.66
N VAL A 141 -4.01 -11.12 12.79
CA VAL A 141 -5.42 -11.43 13.11
C VAL A 141 -6.06 -10.21 13.72
N ASN A 142 -7.14 -9.74 13.12
CA ASN A 142 -7.97 -8.68 13.67
C ASN A 142 -9.19 -9.29 14.33
N SER A 143 -9.31 -9.12 15.64
CA SER A 143 -10.46 -9.58 16.42
C SER A 143 -11.46 -8.46 16.59
N PHE A 144 -12.70 -8.72 16.19
CA PHE A 144 -13.83 -7.81 16.34
C PHE A 144 -14.67 -8.10 17.58
N GLU A 145 -14.27 -9.09 18.35
CA GLU A 145 -14.91 -9.34 19.65
C GLU A 145 -14.32 -8.38 20.69
N GLY A 146 -15.17 -7.59 21.28
CA GLY A 146 -14.81 -6.67 22.35
C GLY A 146 -14.42 -7.37 23.64
#